data_a3ba2178e3cdac14d6e79fbbc0905516
#
_entry.id   a3ba2178e3cdac14d6e79fbbc0905516
#
_cell.length_a   1.000
_cell.length_b   1.000
_cell.length_c   1.000
_cell.angle_alpha   90.00
_cell.angle_beta   90.00
_cell.angle_gamma   90.00
#
_symmetry.space_group_name_H-M   'P 1'
#
loop_
_entity.id
_entity.type
_entity.pdbx_description
1 polymer ?
#
loop_
_entity_poly.entity_id
_entity_poly.type
_entity_poly.pdbx_seq_one_letter_code
_entity_poly.pdbx_strand_id
1 'polypeptide(L)'
;MYCTGTCPYCLMADRLLAKKGVSAVNRIRVDFEPERRREMVARAGRTSVPQIFIGDVHVGGYDELSWLDQLGKLDALLEGAGDGEHQTRFLSEGTE
;
A
#
# COMPACT_ATOMS: atom_id res chain seq x y z
N MET A 1 3.95 1.17 -3.88
CA MET A 1 4.68 0.35 -2.92
C MET A 1 6.17 0.53 -3.10
N TYR A 2 6.85 0.91 -2.05
CA TYR A 2 8.31 0.99 -2.06
C TYR A 2 8.86 -0.40 -1.79
N CYS A 3 9.77 -0.86 -2.60
CA CYS A 3 10.25 -2.24 -2.51
C CYS A 3 11.70 -2.37 -2.96
N THR A 4 12.23 -3.59 -2.79
CA THR A 4 13.54 -3.95 -3.36
C THR A 4 13.36 -5.22 -4.16
N GLY A 5 14.36 -5.54 -4.99
CA GLY A 5 14.24 -6.68 -5.90
C GLY A 5 14.34 -8.04 -5.25
N THR A 6 14.90 -8.08 -4.04
CA THR A 6 15.13 -9.36 -3.37
C THR A 6 14.30 -9.53 -2.10
N CYS A 7 13.32 -8.69 -1.89
CA CYS A 7 12.51 -8.74 -0.66
C CYS A 7 11.38 -9.75 -0.78
N PRO A 8 11.41 -10.84 -0.02
CA PRO A 8 10.33 -11.83 -0.10
C PRO A 8 8.99 -11.27 0.38
N TYR A 9 9.01 -10.35 1.33
CA TYR A 9 7.77 -9.75 1.81
C TYR A 9 7.15 -8.83 0.77
N CYS A 10 7.95 -8.20 -0.08
CA CYS A 10 7.43 -7.44 -1.20
C CYS A 10 6.68 -8.36 -2.16
N LEU A 11 7.23 -9.53 -2.42
CA LEU A 11 6.59 -10.50 -3.28
C LEU A 11 5.30 -11.02 -2.68
N MET A 12 5.29 -11.27 -1.38
CA MET A 12 4.08 -11.70 -0.69
C MET A 12 3.01 -10.64 -0.73
N ALA A 13 3.39 -9.38 -0.58
CA ALA A 13 2.44 -8.27 -0.69
C ALA A 13 1.86 -8.19 -2.09
N ASP A 14 2.69 -8.37 -3.11
CA ASP A 14 2.22 -8.39 -4.50
C ASP A 14 1.18 -9.49 -4.71
N ARG A 15 1.44 -10.66 -4.17
CA ARG A 15 0.51 -11.79 -4.33
C ARG A 15 -0.81 -11.52 -3.65
N LEU A 16 -0.76 -10.94 -2.47
CA LEU A 16 -1.99 -10.62 -1.74
C LEU A 16 -2.81 -9.58 -2.50
N LEU A 17 -2.15 -8.53 -2.98
CA LEU A 17 -2.84 -7.50 -3.76
C LEU A 17 -3.44 -8.06 -5.05
N ALA A 18 -2.70 -8.94 -5.72
CA ALA A 18 -3.20 -9.59 -6.94
C ALA A 18 -4.44 -10.43 -6.64
N LYS A 19 -4.43 -11.13 -5.52
CA LYS A 19 -5.56 -11.94 -5.10
C LYS A 19 -6.79 -11.07 -4.84
N LYS A 20 -6.57 -9.82 -4.45
CA LYS A 20 -7.66 -8.87 -4.22
C LYS A 20 -8.08 -8.13 -5.49
N GLY A 21 -7.53 -8.50 -6.63
CA GLY A 21 -7.92 -7.92 -7.91
C GLY A 21 -7.14 -6.67 -8.30
N VAL A 22 -6.07 -6.37 -7.61
CA VAL A 22 -5.23 -5.22 -7.96
C VAL A 22 -4.33 -5.61 -9.12
N SER A 23 -4.56 -5.00 -10.27
CA SER A 23 -3.82 -5.36 -11.48
C SER A 23 -2.62 -4.47 -11.74
N ALA A 24 -2.55 -3.32 -11.10
CA ALA A 24 -1.46 -2.40 -11.32
C ALA A 24 -0.96 -1.86 -9.99
N VAL A 25 0.26 -2.21 -9.64
CA VAL A 25 0.91 -1.72 -8.44
C VAL A 25 2.08 -0.86 -8.89
N ASN A 26 2.11 0.37 -8.42
CA ASN A 26 3.24 1.24 -8.72
C ASN A 26 4.39 0.88 -7.77
N ARG A 27 5.37 0.18 -8.32
CA ARG A 27 6.52 -0.28 -7.55
C ARG A 27 7.67 0.69 -7.69
N ILE A 28 8.18 1.13 -6.55
CA ILE A 28 9.30 2.07 -6.52
C ILE A 28 10.49 1.34 -5.91
N ARG A 29 11.52 1.11 -6.73
CA ARG A 29 12.68 0.31 -6.33
C ARG A 29 13.67 1.19 -5.60
N VAL A 30 13.62 1.14 -4.27
CA VAL A 30 14.47 1.99 -3.44
C VAL A 30 15.91 1.48 -3.38
N ASP A 31 16.16 0.27 -3.82
CA ASP A 31 17.51 -0.25 -3.93
C ASP A 31 18.26 0.35 -5.13
N PHE A 32 17.53 0.79 -6.16
CA PHE A 32 18.12 1.44 -7.32
C PHE A 32 18.07 2.96 -7.24
N GLU A 33 17.18 3.50 -6.43
CA GLU A 33 16.93 4.93 -6.38
C GLU A 33 17.05 5.44 -4.96
N PRO A 34 18.23 5.85 -4.53
CA PRO A 34 18.44 6.31 -3.16
C PRO A 34 17.56 7.50 -2.75
N GLU A 35 17.22 8.34 -3.72
CA GLU A 35 16.33 9.47 -3.44
C GLU A 35 14.94 8.98 -3.08
N ARG A 36 14.51 7.92 -3.72
CA ARG A 36 13.21 7.33 -3.41
C ARG A 36 13.22 6.69 -2.03
N ARG A 37 14.36 6.18 -1.61
CA ARG A 37 14.48 5.64 -0.26
C ARG A 37 14.30 6.74 0.77
N ARG A 38 14.90 7.90 0.54
CA ARG A 38 14.71 9.04 1.42
C ARG A 38 13.24 9.49 1.45
N GLU A 39 12.60 9.49 0.30
CA GLU A 39 11.19 9.79 0.20
C GLU A 39 10.35 8.81 1.02
N MET A 40 10.67 7.53 0.90
CA MET A 40 9.97 6.49 1.66
C MET A 40 10.09 6.73 3.16
N VAL A 41 11.31 6.99 3.64
CA VAL A 41 11.52 7.23 5.05
C VAL A 41 10.77 8.47 5.53
N ALA A 42 10.75 9.51 4.71
CA ALA A 42 10.03 10.73 5.06
C ALA A 42 8.52 10.49 5.15
N ARG A 43 7.99 9.70 4.23
CA ARG A 43 6.54 9.45 4.19
C ARG A 43 6.08 8.39 5.18
N ALA A 44 6.87 7.35 5.35
CA ALA A 44 6.47 6.19 6.15
C ALA A 44 6.99 6.24 7.58
N GLY A 45 8.07 6.98 7.80
CA GLY A 45 8.73 6.97 9.10
C GLY A 45 9.47 5.67 9.37
N ARG A 46 9.73 4.87 8.33
CA ARG A 46 10.39 3.57 8.46
C ARG A 46 11.41 3.40 7.36
N THR A 47 12.37 2.53 7.61
CA THR A 47 13.43 2.22 6.64
C THR A 47 13.25 0.85 6.00
N SER A 48 12.34 0.05 6.50
CA SER A 48 12.14 -1.31 5.97
C SER A 48 11.24 -1.31 4.75
N VAL A 49 11.34 -2.37 3.95
CA VAL A 49 10.47 -2.60 2.81
C VAL A 49 9.73 -3.92 3.02
N PRO A 50 8.56 -4.09 2.47
CA PRO A 50 7.83 -3.11 1.66
C PRO A 50 7.21 -2.01 2.52
N GLN A 51 7.01 -0.84 1.91
CA GLN A 51 6.17 0.19 2.53
C GLN A 51 5.05 0.46 1.54
N ILE A 52 3.85 0.17 1.94
CA ILE A 52 2.68 0.10 1.08
C ILE A 52 1.78 1.28 1.34
N PHE A 53 1.41 1.96 0.28
CA PHE A 53 0.44 3.04 0.34
C PHE A 53 -0.72 2.69 -0.56
N ILE A 54 -1.93 2.90 -0.08
CA ILE A 54 -3.14 2.74 -0.87
C ILE A 54 -3.77 4.12 -0.94
N GLY A 55 -3.65 4.75 -2.09
CA GLY A 55 -3.97 6.17 -2.20
C GLY A 55 -3.06 6.95 -1.28
N ASP A 56 -3.65 7.72 -0.39
CA ASP A 56 -2.90 8.51 0.57
C ASP A 56 -2.72 7.80 1.91
N VAL A 57 -3.23 6.60 2.03
CA VAL A 57 -3.19 5.87 3.30
C VAL A 57 -1.92 5.04 3.38
N HIS A 58 -1.15 5.25 4.41
CA HIS A 58 0.04 4.45 4.68
C HIS A 58 -0.39 3.17 5.40
N VAL A 59 -0.30 2.05 4.70
CA VAL A 59 -0.65 0.76 5.28
C VAL A 59 0.50 0.23 6.13
N GLY A 60 1.73 0.33 5.62
CA GLY A 60 2.90 -0.20 6.30
C GLY A 60 3.51 -1.33 5.50
N GLY A 61 3.96 -2.37 6.18
CA GLY A 61 4.57 -3.53 5.55
C GLY A 61 3.56 -4.62 5.25
N TYR A 62 4.09 -5.80 4.91
CA TYR A 62 3.25 -6.92 4.58
C TYR A 62 2.38 -7.36 5.78
N ASP A 63 2.93 -7.31 6.99
CA ASP A 63 2.18 -7.74 8.17
C ASP A 63 0.93 -6.90 8.36
N GLU A 64 1.05 -5.60 8.20
CA GLU A 64 -0.08 -4.70 8.32
C GLU A 64 -1.08 -4.92 7.19
N LEU A 65 -0.58 -5.16 5.99
CA LEU A 65 -1.44 -5.43 4.84
C LEU A 65 -2.25 -6.71 5.07
N SER A 66 -1.59 -7.75 5.52
CA SER A 66 -2.23 -9.03 5.80
C SER A 66 -3.27 -8.89 6.90
N TRP A 67 -2.96 -8.12 7.91
CA TRP A 67 -3.87 -7.89 9.03
C TRP A 67 -5.14 -7.19 8.57
N LEU A 68 -4.99 -6.16 7.75
CA LEU A 68 -6.17 -5.48 7.18
C LEU A 68 -7.02 -6.43 6.37
N ASP A 69 -6.39 -7.35 5.65
CA ASP A 69 -7.12 -8.34 4.89
C ASP A 69 -7.92 -9.25 5.81
N GLN A 70 -7.31 -9.71 6.89
CA GLN A 70 -7.99 -10.58 7.84
C GLN A 70 -9.15 -9.89 8.53
N LEU A 71 -9.04 -8.60 8.74
CA LEU A 71 -10.12 -7.82 9.36
C LEU A 71 -11.23 -7.46 8.38
N GLY A 72 -11.04 -7.76 7.11
CA GLY A 72 -12.02 -7.40 6.09
C GLY A 72 -11.99 -5.92 5.71
N LYS A 73 -10.93 -5.21 6.07
CA LYS A 73 -10.83 -3.77 5.80
C LYS A 73 -10.04 -3.44 4.55
N LEU A 74 -9.27 -4.38 4.06
CA LEU A 74 -8.42 -4.13 2.91
C LEU A 74 -9.24 -3.84 1.66
N ASP A 75 -10.30 -4.56 1.44
CA ASP A 75 -11.15 -4.37 0.28
C ASP A 75 -11.72 -2.96 0.23
N ALA A 76 -12.15 -2.45 1.37
CA ALA A 76 -12.70 -1.10 1.44
C ALA A 76 -11.65 -0.05 1.10
N LEU A 77 -10.41 -0.23 1.56
CA LEU A 77 -9.33 0.68 1.22
C LEU A 77 -9.02 0.65 -0.27
N LEU A 78 -9.00 -0.54 -0.86
CA LEU A 78 -8.70 -0.68 -2.28
C LEU A 78 -9.79 -0.06 -3.13
N GLU A 79 -11.03 -0.23 -2.75
CA GLU A 79 -12.13 0.37 -3.47
C GLU A 79 -12.07 1.89 -3.43
N GLY A 80 -11.78 2.44 -2.27
CA GLY A 80 -11.66 3.87 -2.12
C GLY A 80 -10.51 4.46 -2.93
N ALA A 81 -9.38 3.77 -2.95
CA ALA A 81 -8.23 4.23 -3.69
C ALA A 81 -8.42 4.12 -5.19
N GLY A 82 -9.19 3.11 -5.63
CA GLY A 82 -9.45 2.92 -7.04
C GLY A 82 -10.46 3.91 -7.59
N ASP A 83 -11.17 4.61 -6.73
CA ASP A 83 -12.21 5.52 -7.15
C ASP A 83 -12.14 6.77 -6.28
N GLY A 84 -11.20 7.60 -6.60
CA GLY A 84 -10.90 8.77 -5.79
C GLY A 84 -12.05 9.74 -5.65
N GLU A 85 -12.87 9.87 -6.67
CA GLU A 85 -14.01 10.76 -6.59
C GLU A 85 -15.05 10.25 -5.63
N HIS A 86 -15.26 8.97 -5.65
CA HIS A 86 -16.18 8.38 -4.73
C HIS A 86 -15.72 8.51 -3.32
N GLN A 87 -14.44 8.42 -3.13
CA GLN A 87 -13.89 8.49 -1.83
C GLN A 87 -14.25 9.72 -1.09
N THR A 88 -14.16 10.84 -1.74
CA THR A 88 -14.50 12.07 -1.09
C THR A 88 -15.92 12.11 -0.64
N ARG A 89 -16.83 11.69 -1.50
CA ARG A 89 -18.19 11.72 -1.16
C ARG A 89 -18.55 10.75 -0.08
N PHE A 90 -18.04 9.57 -0.20
CA PHE A 90 -18.36 8.51 0.62
C PHE A 90 -17.91 8.64 2.02
N LEU A 91 -16.72 9.13 2.19
CA LEU A 91 -16.26 9.28 3.51
C LEU A 91 -16.92 10.33 4.27
N SER A 92 -17.39 11.29 3.58
CA SER A 92 -18.08 12.29 4.29
C SER A 92 -19.30 11.76 4.88
N GLU A 93 -19.71 10.71 4.35
CA GLU A 93 -20.73 10.16 4.94
C GLU A 93 -20.42 9.29 5.86
N GLY A 94 -19.64 9.02 5.76
CA GLY A 94 -19.50 8.31 6.69
C GLY A 94 -18.99 8.36 7.69
N THR A 95 -18.86 8.60 7.47
CA THR A 95 -18.70 8.44 8.07
C THR A 95 -18.85 8.40 8.84
N GLU A 96 -18.76 8.34 8.64
CA GLU A 96 -19.13 8.12 9.24
C GLU A 96 -19.40 8.08 9.76
#